data_3a937be8e6b9dc4e29ae9c6ad6580465
#
_entry.id   3a937be8e6b9dc4e29ae9c6ad6580465
#
_cell.length_a   1.000
_cell.length_b   1.000
_cell.length_c   1.000
_cell.angle_alpha   90.00
_cell.angle_beta   90.00
_cell.angle_gamma   90.00
#
_symmetry.space_group_name_H-M   'P 1'
#
loop_
_entity.id
_entity.type
_entity.pdbx_description
1 polymer ?
#
loop_
_entity_poly.entity_id
_entity_poly.type
_entity_poly.pdbx_seq_one_letter_code
_entity_poly.pdbx_strand_id
1 'polypeptide(L)'
;EKPLTRYFPELVDALRRELPARCVLDGEIVIAGPDGLEFDALSQRIHPAEKRIRLLAESTPASYVAFDLLAEGDRSFMAEPYADRRAALAKALEHVRPPIHLTPVTDDPAVAADWFSRFEGAGLDGVVVKDGALTYLPDKRAMLKVKHQRTADCVVAGFRTHKDGAGVGSLLLGLFDSSGTLHHVGVASGFSVARRRELVAELEPYRDNAQKDHPWAGWADAQAAGRAPGGGNRWNAGKDMTWEPLRPEMVCEVSYDHLQQDRFRHATSLVRWRPDRDPASCTYGQLDTPVPMELNEVFGTPSAS
;
A
#
# COMPACT_ATOMS: atom_id res chain seq x y z
N GLU A 1 -4.62 15.01 -15.28
CA GLU A 1 -4.98 13.63 -14.95
C GLU A 1 -4.83 12.76 -16.19
N LYS A 2 -4.45 11.48 -16.01
CA LYS A 2 -4.31 10.53 -17.12
C LYS A 2 -5.44 9.50 -17.01
N PRO A 3 -6.28 9.31 -18.06
CA PRO A 3 -7.37 8.34 -18.00
C PRO A 3 -6.82 6.91 -17.87
N LEU A 4 -7.45 6.11 -17.01
CA LEU A 4 -7.12 4.70 -16.78
C LEU A 4 -7.89 3.74 -17.69
N THR A 5 -8.87 4.23 -18.45
CA THR A 5 -9.80 3.48 -19.29
C THR A 5 -9.12 2.40 -20.15
N ARG A 6 -7.99 2.74 -20.78
CA ARG A 6 -7.26 1.82 -21.66
C ARG A 6 -6.64 0.61 -20.94
N TYR A 7 -6.39 0.74 -19.63
CA TYR A 7 -5.66 -0.27 -18.84
C TYR A 7 -6.58 -1.34 -18.22
N PHE A 8 -7.88 -1.06 -18.19
CA PHE A 8 -8.89 -1.91 -17.56
C PHE A 8 -10.11 -2.12 -18.50
N PRO A 9 -9.91 -2.70 -19.72
CA PRO A 9 -11.00 -2.84 -20.69
C PRO A 9 -12.16 -3.67 -20.15
N GLU A 10 -11.88 -4.76 -19.43
CA GLU A 10 -12.87 -5.64 -18.83
C GLU A 10 -13.74 -4.91 -17.79
N LEU A 11 -13.12 -4.02 -17.01
CA LEU A 11 -13.82 -3.23 -16.01
C LEU A 11 -14.67 -2.14 -16.67
N VAL A 12 -14.18 -1.51 -17.73
CA VAL A 12 -14.96 -0.51 -18.51
C VAL A 12 -16.22 -1.14 -19.09
N ASP A 13 -16.12 -2.35 -19.62
CA ASP A 13 -17.28 -3.07 -20.17
C ASP A 13 -18.28 -3.45 -19.07
N ALA A 14 -17.81 -3.87 -17.91
CA ALA A 14 -18.66 -4.13 -16.74
C ALA A 14 -19.36 -2.86 -16.24
N LEU A 15 -18.63 -1.76 -16.08
CA LEU A 15 -19.19 -0.48 -15.65
C LEU A 15 -20.27 0.04 -16.60
N ARG A 16 -20.06 -0.09 -17.92
CA ARG A 16 -21.06 0.32 -18.92
C ARG A 16 -22.34 -0.54 -18.90
N ARG A 17 -22.22 -1.79 -18.53
CA ARG A 17 -23.36 -2.73 -18.50
C ARG A 17 -24.17 -2.59 -17.22
N GLU A 18 -23.51 -2.36 -16.08
CA GLU A 18 -24.12 -2.46 -14.76
C GLU A 18 -24.52 -1.09 -14.17
N LEU A 19 -23.87 0.01 -14.57
CA LEU A 19 -24.10 1.33 -13.98
C LEU A 19 -25.12 2.15 -14.77
N PRO A 20 -25.78 3.14 -14.14
CA PRO A 20 -26.58 4.15 -14.83
C PRO A 20 -25.78 4.79 -15.98
N ALA A 21 -26.46 5.05 -17.12
CA ALA A 21 -25.80 5.54 -18.34
C ALA A 21 -24.97 6.84 -18.15
N ARG A 22 -25.37 7.66 -17.19
CA ARG A 22 -24.69 8.91 -16.84
C ARG A 22 -24.56 8.99 -15.33
N CYS A 23 -23.38 8.67 -14.81
CA CYS A 23 -23.06 8.82 -13.38
C CYS A 23 -21.59 9.16 -13.18
N VAL A 24 -21.28 9.75 -12.04
CA VAL A 24 -19.92 9.97 -11.56
C VAL A 24 -19.83 9.35 -10.17
N LEU A 25 -19.00 8.34 -10.05
CA LEU A 25 -18.73 7.63 -8.80
C LEU A 25 -17.31 7.91 -8.34
N ASP A 26 -17.12 7.99 -7.03
CA ASP A 26 -15.80 7.91 -6.39
C ASP A 26 -15.61 6.49 -5.86
N GLY A 27 -14.44 5.91 -6.13
CA GLY A 27 -14.18 4.50 -5.83
C GLY A 27 -12.73 4.11 -6.07
N GLU A 28 -12.42 2.85 -5.84
CA GLU A 28 -11.08 2.30 -6.01
C GLU A 28 -11.11 1.09 -6.95
N ILE A 29 -10.13 1.03 -7.85
CA ILE A 29 -9.86 -0.16 -8.66
C ILE A 29 -8.94 -1.07 -7.86
N VAL A 30 -9.33 -2.33 -7.70
CA VAL A 30 -8.59 -3.33 -6.93
C VAL A 30 -8.41 -4.61 -7.75
N ILE A 31 -7.39 -5.39 -7.41
CA ILE A 31 -7.22 -6.77 -7.89
C ILE A 31 -7.23 -7.68 -6.66
N ALA A 32 -8.15 -8.64 -6.66
CA ALA A 32 -8.23 -9.67 -5.64
C ALA A 32 -7.27 -10.82 -5.99
N GLY A 33 -6.46 -11.23 -5.03
CA GLY A 33 -5.66 -12.44 -5.06
C GLY A 33 -6.13 -13.44 -4.01
N PRO A 34 -5.49 -14.60 -3.92
CA PRO A 34 -5.86 -15.65 -2.96
C PRO A 34 -5.66 -15.22 -1.50
N ASP A 35 -4.73 -14.31 -1.25
CA ASP A 35 -4.38 -13.83 0.09
C ASP A 35 -4.82 -12.38 0.34
N GLY A 36 -5.82 -11.88 -0.39
CA GLY A 36 -6.34 -10.53 -0.27
C GLY A 36 -6.02 -9.64 -1.48
N LEU A 37 -5.95 -8.31 -1.29
CA LEU A 37 -5.72 -7.34 -2.36
C LEU A 37 -4.26 -7.34 -2.84
N GLU A 38 -4.08 -7.43 -4.17
CA GLU A 38 -2.77 -7.46 -4.82
C GLU A 38 -2.42 -6.12 -5.50
N PHE A 39 -1.76 -5.24 -4.77
CA PHE A 39 -1.36 -3.93 -5.29
C PHE A 39 -0.28 -4.03 -6.40
N ASP A 40 0.63 -4.99 -6.32
CA ASP A 40 1.65 -5.18 -7.35
C ASP A 40 1.03 -5.64 -8.67
N ALA A 41 0.05 -6.54 -8.62
CA ALA A 41 -0.71 -6.95 -9.80
C ALA A 41 -1.46 -5.75 -10.41
N LEU A 42 -2.08 -4.90 -9.56
CA LEU A 42 -2.73 -3.66 -10.01
C LEU A 42 -1.74 -2.71 -10.70
N SER A 43 -0.55 -2.53 -10.12
CA SER A 43 0.50 -1.68 -10.69
C SER A 43 1.00 -2.18 -12.05
N GLN A 44 1.07 -3.49 -12.26
CA GLN A 44 1.46 -4.12 -13.52
C GLN A 44 0.43 -3.92 -14.64
N ARG A 45 -0.85 -3.63 -14.32
CA ARG A 45 -1.91 -3.35 -15.30
C ARG A 45 -1.61 -2.09 -16.11
N ILE A 46 -0.90 -1.11 -15.55
CA ILE A 46 -0.54 0.12 -16.24
C ILE A 46 0.66 -0.14 -17.17
N HIS A 47 0.41 -0.66 -18.37
CA HIS A 47 1.45 -1.06 -19.32
C HIS A 47 1.29 -0.36 -20.70
N PRO A 48 2.39 -0.02 -21.41
CA PRO A 48 2.30 0.63 -22.72
C PRO A 48 1.76 -0.29 -23.83
N ALA A 49 2.05 -1.59 -23.78
CA ALA A 49 1.72 -2.55 -24.82
C ALA A 49 0.30 -3.10 -24.66
N GLU A 50 -0.56 -2.91 -25.68
CA GLU A 50 -1.96 -3.35 -25.68
C GLU A 50 -2.12 -4.86 -25.51
N LYS A 51 -1.27 -5.65 -26.17
CA LYS A 51 -1.29 -7.13 -26.04
C LYS A 51 -1.10 -7.56 -24.58
N ARG A 52 -0.22 -6.89 -23.83
CA ARG A 52 0.00 -7.18 -22.42
C ARG A 52 -1.21 -6.77 -21.57
N ILE A 53 -1.84 -5.65 -21.88
CA ILE A 53 -3.05 -5.19 -21.19
C ILE A 53 -4.18 -6.23 -21.33
N ARG A 54 -4.42 -6.73 -22.54
CA ARG A 54 -5.46 -7.75 -22.79
C ARG A 54 -5.17 -9.06 -22.04
N LEU A 55 -3.93 -9.53 -22.08
CA LEU A 55 -3.52 -10.72 -21.33
C LEU A 55 -3.77 -10.56 -19.84
N LEU A 56 -3.40 -9.40 -19.25
CA LEU A 56 -3.60 -9.14 -17.84
C LEU A 56 -5.08 -8.92 -17.48
N ALA A 57 -5.91 -8.41 -18.40
CA ALA A 57 -7.36 -8.29 -18.22
C ALA A 57 -8.03 -9.66 -18.03
N GLU A 58 -7.48 -10.70 -18.68
CA GLU A 58 -7.98 -12.07 -18.57
C GLU A 58 -7.40 -12.81 -17.36
N SER A 59 -6.08 -12.66 -17.12
CA SER A 59 -5.38 -13.44 -16.07
C SER A 59 -5.49 -12.84 -14.67
N THR A 60 -5.62 -11.51 -14.56
CA THR A 60 -5.74 -10.75 -13.30
C THR A 60 -6.81 -9.66 -13.44
N PRO A 61 -8.09 -10.05 -13.57
CA PRO A 61 -9.18 -9.09 -13.77
C PRO A 61 -9.31 -8.15 -12.57
N ALA A 62 -9.66 -6.90 -12.85
CA ALA A 62 -9.85 -5.90 -11.82
C ALA A 62 -11.31 -5.81 -11.38
N SER A 63 -11.52 -5.39 -10.14
CA SER A 63 -12.82 -5.01 -9.57
C SER A 63 -12.86 -3.52 -9.27
N TYR A 64 -14.04 -2.94 -9.21
CA TYR A 64 -14.29 -1.57 -8.80
C TYR A 64 -15.11 -1.54 -7.51
N VAL A 65 -14.61 -0.84 -6.51
CA VAL A 65 -15.25 -0.70 -5.20
C VAL A 65 -15.70 0.75 -5.05
N ALA A 66 -17.01 0.98 -5.14
CA ALA A 66 -17.61 2.32 -5.05
C ALA A 66 -17.85 2.70 -3.59
N PHE A 67 -17.58 3.97 -3.24
CA PHE A 67 -17.81 4.49 -1.89
C PHE A 67 -18.46 5.87 -1.85
N ASP A 68 -18.64 6.57 -2.98
CA ASP A 68 -19.39 7.83 -3.05
C ASP A 68 -20.04 8.01 -4.44
N LEU A 69 -21.18 8.77 -4.48
CA LEU A 69 -21.87 9.16 -5.71
C LEU A 69 -21.82 10.68 -5.83
N LEU A 70 -21.23 11.17 -6.90
CA LEU A 70 -21.03 12.61 -7.12
C LEU A 70 -22.03 13.21 -8.09
N ALA A 71 -22.51 12.41 -9.07
CA ALA A 71 -23.56 12.83 -9.98
C ALA A 71 -24.31 11.64 -10.59
N GLU A 72 -25.59 11.82 -10.95
CA GLU A 72 -26.39 10.89 -11.74
C GLU A 72 -27.34 11.69 -12.66
N GLY A 73 -27.36 11.34 -13.95
CA GLY A 73 -28.07 12.12 -14.95
C GLY A 73 -27.56 13.56 -15.00
N ASP A 74 -28.45 14.52 -14.77
CA ASP A 74 -28.16 15.96 -14.71
C ASP A 74 -28.03 16.48 -13.27
N ARG A 75 -28.20 15.62 -12.25
CA ARG A 75 -28.13 15.98 -10.85
C ARG A 75 -26.71 15.80 -10.31
N SER A 76 -26.15 16.86 -9.74
CA SER A 76 -24.94 16.80 -8.92
C SER A 76 -25.30 16.57 -7.45
N PHE A 77 -24.58 15.68 -6.78
CA PHE A 77 -24.72 15.40 -5.36
C PHE A 77 -23.60 16.01 -4.52
N MET A 78 -22.61 16.66 -5.11
CA MET A 78 -21.41 17.12 -4.40
C MET A 78 -21.71 18.10 -3.24
N ALA A 79 -22.79 18.90 -3.35
CA ALA A 79 -23.22 19.81 -2.31
C ALA A 79 -24.12 19.17 -1.25
N GLU A 80 -24.50 17.91 -1.43
CA GLU A 80 -25.38 17.20 -0.50
C GLU A 80 -24.57 16.53 0.63
N PRO A 81 -25.20 16.27 1.80
CA PRO A 81 -24.60 15.52 2.89
C PRO A 81 -24.12 14.12 2.45
N TYR A 82 -23.06 13.61 3.08
CA TYR A 82 -22.57 12.26 2.77
C TYR A 82 -23.65 11.18 2.97
N ALA A 83 -24.49 11.30 4.00
CA ALA A 83 -25.57 10.35 4.25
C ALA A 83 -26.52 10.23 3.04
N ASP A 84 -26.89 11.35 2.42
CA ASP A 84 -27.78 11.39 1.25
C ASP A 84 -27.07 10.84 -0.01
N ARG A 85 -25.79 11.20 -0.21
CA ARG A 85 -24.98 10.65 -1.30
C ARG A 85 -24.81 9.14 -1.17
N ARG A 86 -24.60 8.64 0.06
CA ARG A 86 -24.47 7.21 0.34
C ARG A 86 -25.77 6.45 0.09
N ALA A 87 -26.91 7.00 0.47
CA ALA A 87 -28.22 6.42 0.18
C ALA A 87 -28.50 6.36 -1.33
N ALA A 88 -28.17 7.43 -2.05
CA ALA A 88 -28.29 7.47 -3.50
C ALA A 88 -27.35 6.47 -4.19
N LEU A 89 -26.10 6.34 -3.71
CA LEU A 89 -25.15 5.32 -4.21
C LEU A 89 -25.68 3.90 -3.99
N ALA A 90 -26.17 3.59 -2.81
CA ALA A 90 -26.74 2.27 -2.51
C ALA A 90 -27.89 1.92 -3.45
N LYS A 91 -28.78 2.89 -3.71
CA LYS A 91 -29.87 2.73 -4.68
C LYS A 91 -29.37 2.53 -6.12
N ALA A 92 -28.39 3.33 -6.55
CA ALA A 92 -27.82 3.23 -7.91
C ALA A 92 -27.11 1.89 -8.15
N LEU A 93 -26.61 1.27 -7.09
CA LEU A 93 -25.87 0.00 -7.15
C LEU A 93 -26.65 -1.22 -6.62
N GLU A 94 -27.96 -1.08 -6.38
CA GLU A 94 -28.79 -2.16 -5.78
C GLU A 94 -28.74 -3.48 -6.57
N HIS A 95 -28.58 -3.42 -7.89
CA HIS A 95 -28.63 -4.59 -8.77
C HIS A 95 -27.29 -4.89 -9.47
N VAL A 96 -26.21 -4.18 -9.10
CA VAL A 96 -24.91 -4.43 -9.71
C VAL A 96 -24.34 -5.79 -9.29
N ARG A 97 -23.54 -6.36 -10.19
CA ARG A 97 -22.87 -7.64 -9.98
C ARG A 97 -21.36 -7.46 -10.01
N PRO A 98 -20.61 -8.40 -9.43
CA PRO A 98 -19.17 -8.41 -9.61
C PRO A 98 -18.80 -8.27 -11.11
N PRO A 99 -17.76 -7.52 -11.42
CA PRO A 99 -16.70 -7.01 -10.56
C PRO A 99 -16.95 -5.62 -9.93
N ILE A 100 -18.20 -5.16 -9.84
CA ILE A 100 -18.55 -3.88 -9.22
C ILE A 100 -19.09 -4.15 -7.82
N HIS A 101 -18.54 -3.46 -6.82
CA HIS A 101 -18.87 -3.65 -5.41
C HIS A 101 -19.21 -2.33 -4.75
N LEU A 102 -20.09 -2.38 -3.78
CA LEU A 102 -20.40 -1.28 -2.87
C LEU A 102 -19.64 -1.53 -1.55
N THR A 103 -18.85 -0.55 -1.08
CA THR A 103 -18.22 -0.67 0.25
C THR A 103 -19.28 -0.86 1.34
N PRO A 104 -19.04 -1.72 2.33
CA PRO A 104 -19.88 -1.76 3.53
C PRO A 104 -19.80 -0.43 4.30
N VAL A 105 -20.86 -0.09 5.00
CA VAL A 105 -20.94 1.07 5.88
C VAL A 105 -21.71 0.70 7.15
N THR A 106 -21.30 1.24 8.28
CA THR A 106 -21.99 1.11 9.56
C THR A 106 -21.84 2.38 10.37
N ASP A 107 -22.84 2.67 11.19
CA ASP A 107 -22.82 3.68 12.24
C ASP A 107 -22.58 3.07 13.64
N ASP A 108 -22.47 1.73 13.72
CA ASP A 108 -22.16 1.01 14.94
C ASP A 108 -20.62 0.90 15.13
N PRO A 109 -20.06 1.52 16.18
CA PRO A 109 -18.64 1.44 16.48
C PRO A 109 -18.12 0.00 16.73
N ALA A 110 -18.98 -0.88 17.26
CA ALA A 110 -18.59 -2.27 17.52
C ALA A 110 -18.39 -3.05 16.21
N VAL A 111 -19.31 -2.85 15.24
CA VAL A 111 -19.20 -3.41 13.90
C VAL A 111 -17.96 -2.85 13.18
N ALA A 112 -17.73 -1.54 13.28
CA ALA A 112 -16.54 -0.92 12.68
C ALA A 112 -15.23 -1.46 13.29
N ALA A 113 -15.19 -1.74 14.59
CA ALA A 113 -14.04 -2.33 15.26
C ALA A 113 -13.81 -3.79 14.83
N ASP A 114 -14.89 -4.57 14.64
CA ASP A 114 -14.80 -5.92 14.07
C ASP A 114 -14.23 -5.90 12.65
N TRP A 115 -14.74 -5.03 11.78
CA TRP A 115 -14.21 -4.85 10.43
C TRP A 115 -12.75 -4.42 10.43
N PHE A 116 -12.39 -3.48 11.30
CA PHE A 116 -11.01 -3.03 11.44
C PHE A 116 -10.07 -4.22 11.71
N SER A 117 -10.45 -5.14 12.59
CA SER A 117 -9.63 -6.31 12.94
C SER A 117 -9.62 -7.40 11.86
N ARG A 118 -10.78 -7.69 11.24
CA ARG A 118 -10.93 -8.83 10.33
C ARG A 118 -10.52 -8.52 8.90
N PHE A 119 -10.88 -7.35 8.39
CA PHE A 119 -10.68 -7.02 6.97
C PHE A 119 -9.22 -6.72 6.61
N GLU A 120 -8.36 -6.62 7.60
CA GLU A 120 -6.91 -6.58 7.37
C GLU A 120 -6.43 -7.85 6.64
N GLY A 121 -7.00 -9.01 6.94
CA GLY A 121 -6.72 -10.27 6.25
C GLY A 121 -7.07 -10.26 4.75
N ALA A 122 -7.96 -9.36 4.33
CA ALA A 122 -8.26 -9.12 2.91
C ALA A 122 -7.33 -8.09 2.26
N GLY A 123 -6.31 -7.59 2.96
CA GLY A 123 -5.37 -6.59 2.45
C GLY A 123 -5.89 -5.16 2.53
N LEU A 124 -6.93 -4.90 3.35
CA LEU A 124 -7.45 -3.55 3.58
C LEU A 124 -6.66 -2.84 4.68
N ASP A 125 -6.33 -1.57 4.44
CA ASP A 125 -5.46 -0.77 5.34
C ASP A 125 -6.13 -0.35 6.66
N GLY A 126 -7.46 -0.47 6.77
CA GLY A 126 -8.24 -0.01 7.91
C GLY A 126 -9.62 0.53 7.52
N VAL A 127 -10.16 1.42 8.32
CA VAL A 127 -11.49 2.02 8.10
C VAL A 127 -11.40 3.53 7.85
N VAL A 128 -12.38 4.06 7.08
CA VAL A 128 -12.52 5.49 6.85
C VAL A 128 -13.78 5.99 7.54
N VAL A 129 -13.60 6.91 8.50
CA VAL A 129 -14.71 7.55 9.21
C VAL A 129 -15.09 8.83 8.47
N LYS A 130 -16.35 8.94 8.10
CA LYS A 130 -16.93 10.09 7.41
C LYS A 130 -18.06 10.68 8.24
N ASP A 131 -18.08 12.01 8.39
CA ASP A 131 -19.22 12.69 8.97
C ASP A 131 -20.40 12.64 7.98
N GLY A 132 -21.55 12.15 8.44
CA GLY A 132 -22.76 12.02 7.63
C GLY A 132 -23.30 13.36 7.08
N ALA A 133 -23.02 14.46 7.74
CA ALA A 133 -23.41 15.81 7.31
C ALA A 133 -22.43 16.46 6.32
N LEU A 134 -21.26 15.84 6.10
CA LEU A 134 -20.20 16.44 5.30
C LEU A 134 -20.53 16.44 3.81
N THR A 135 -20.39 17.60 3.14
CA THR A 135 -20.44 17.70 1.68
C THR A 135 -19.17 17.13 1.05
N TYR A 136 -19.17 16.89 -0.27
CA TYR A 136 -17.98 16.43 -0.96
C TYR A 136 -16.98 17.57 -1.13
N LEU A 137 -15.79 17.44 -0.53
CA LEU A 137 -14.74 18.45 -0.50
C LEU A 137 -13.52 17.95 -1.25
N PRO A 138 -13.37 18.24 -2.57
CA PRO A 138 -12.18 17.83 -3.34
C PRO A 138 -10.89 18.39 -2.71
N ASP A 139 -9.84 17.57 -2.72
CA ASP A 139 -8.50 17.92 -2.23
C ASP A 139 -8.42 18.33 -0.75
N LYS A 140 -9.47 18.08 0.05
CA LYS A 140 -9.47 18.34 1.49
C LYS A 140 -9.38 17.04 2.28
N ARG A 141 -8.61 17.08 3.37
CA ARG A 141 -8.54 15.97 4.35
C ARG A 141 -9.71 16.10 5.34
N ALA A 142 -10.92 15.87 4.85
CA ALA A 142 -12.16 16.03 5.62
C ALA A 142 -12.64 14.70 6.25
N MET A 143 -11.98 13.58 5.94
CA MET A 143 -12.28 12.25 6.47
C MET A 143 -11.14 11.76 7.36
N LEU A 144 -11.46 10.93 8.35
CA LEU A 144 -10.48 10.30 9.22
C LEU A 144 -10.19 8.89 8.73
N LYS A 145 -8.93 8.61 8.40
CA LYS A 145 -8.47 7.26 8.06
C LYS A 145 -7.83 6.64 9.30
N VAL A 146 -8.46 5.60 9.84
CA VAL A 146 -7.95 4.80 10.95
C VAL A 146 -7.26 3.59 10.35
N LYS A 147 -5.94 3.50 10.53
CA LYS A 147 -5.09 2.43 10.00
C LYS A 147 -4.46 1.63 11.12
N HIS A 148 -4.16 0.36 10.83
CA HIS A 148 -3.26 -0.40 11.69
C HIS A 148 -1.88 0.26 11.73
N GLN A 149 -1.33 0.33 12.94
CA GLN A 149 0.06 0.71 13.16
C GLN A 149 0.73 -0.40 13.95
N ARG A 150 1.77 -0.96 13.37
CA ARG A 150 2.61 -1.96 13.99
C ARG A 150 4.04 -1.47 14.07
N THR A 151 4.81 -2.06 14.94
CA THR A 151 6.25 -1.81 15.00
C THR A 151 7.03 -3.09 14.74
N ALA A 152 8.22 -2.92 14.19
CA ALA A 152 9.18 -3.99 14.02
C ALA A 152 10.59 -3.50 14.33
N ASP A 153 11.42 -4.36 14.91
CA ASP A 153 12.83 -4.13 15.09
C ASP A 153 13.57 -4.61 13.83
N CYS A 154 14.22 -3.70 13.12
CA CYS A 154 14.90 -3.99 11.88
C CYS A 154 16.39 -3.68 11.97
N VAL A 155 17.20 -4.50 11.31
CA VAL A 155 18.62 -4.20 11.10
C VAL A 155 18.76 -3.10 10.06
N VAL A 156 19.59 -2.11 10.33
CA VAL A 156 19.96 -1.08 9.37
C VAL A 156 21.25 -1.51 8.68
N ALA A 157 21.15 -1.88 7.41
CA ALA A 157 22.29 -2.41 6.65
C ALA A 157 22.79 -1.44 5.55
N GLY A 158 22.18 -0.26 5.43
CA GLY A 158 22.62 0.78 4.50
C GLY A 158 21.72 2.00 4.53
N PHE A 159 22.07 2.99 3.74
CA PHE A 159 21.26 4.19 3.59
C PHE A 159 21.37 4.77 2.17
N ARG A 160 20.43 5.65 1.83
CA ARG A 160 20.51 6.50 0.63
C ARG A 160 20.62 7.95 1.03
N THR A 161 21.47 8.67 0.32
CA THR A 161 21.56 10.13 0.44
C THR A 161 20.25 10.75 -0.08
N HIS A 162 19.81 11.82 0.54
CA HIS A 162 18.64 12.54 0.06
C HIS A 162 18.92 13.20 -1.30
N LYS A 163 17.89 13.31 -2.13
CA LYS A 163 17.98 13.83 -3.53
C LYS A 163 18.60 15.22 -3.67
N ASP A 164 18.62 16.03 -2.62
CA ASP A 164 19.28 17.34 -2.57
C ASP A 164 20.77 17.26 -2.18
N GLY A 165 21.30 16.06 -1.97
CA GLY A 165 22.66 15.80 -1.52
C GLY A 165 22.92 16.09 -0.04
N ALA A 166 21.90 16.51 0.72
CA ALA A 166 22.03 16.94 2.11
C ALA A 166 21.49 15.91 3.11
N GLY A 167 22.37 15.01 3.56
CA GLY A 167 22.05 14.06 4.62
C GLY A 167 21.32 12.79 4.18
N VAL A 168 20.86 12.01 5.14
CA VAL A 168 20.25 10.69 4.91
C VAL A 168 18.81 10.84 4.46
N GLY A 169 18.51 10.33 3.26
CA GLY A 169 17.16 10.33 2.69
C GLY A 169 16.31 9.15 3.16
N SER A 170 16.95 7.96 3.27
CA SER A 170 16.28 6.75 3.78
C SER A 170 17.30 5.77 4.36
N LEU A 171 16.88 5.01 5.36
CA LEU A 171 17.59 3.84 5.89
C LEU A 171 17.10 2.59 5.19
N LEU A 172 17.99 1.67 4.87
CA LEU A 172 17.67 0.37 4.27
C LEU A 172 17.56 -0.67 5.37
N LEU A 173 16.39 -1.31 5.45
CA LEU A 173 16.01 -2.19 6.55
C LEU A 173 16.09 -3.65 6.16
N GLY A 174 16.54 -4.48 7.08
CA GLY A 174 16.65 -5.92 6.92
C GLY A 174 16.04 -6.72 8.06
N LEU A 175 15.57 -7.92 7.72
CA LEU A 175 15.19 -8.96 8.67
C LEU A 175 15.84 -10.28 8.29
N PHE A 176 16.19 -11.07 9.29
CA PHE A 176 16.74 -12.40 9.07
C PHE A 176 15.64 -13.45 8.86
N ASP A 177 15.86 -14.33 7.91
CA ASP A 177 15.06 -15.54 7.77
C ASP A 177 15.53 -16.65 8.72
N SER A 178 14.85 -17.80 8.67
CA SER A 178 15.18 -18.98 9.48
C SER A 178 16.54 -19.60 9.14
N SER A 179 17.12 -19.27 7.99
CA SER A 179 18.46 -19.73 7.58
C SER A 179 19.58 -18.79 8.07
N GLY A 180 19.24 -17.65 8.67
CA GLY A 180 20.19 -16.61 9.07
C GLY A 180 20.59 -15.68 7.92
N THR A 181 19.84 -15.66 6.81
CA THR A 181 20.07 -14.74 5.71
C THR A 181 19.34 -13.41 5.95
N LEU A 182 20.06 -12.29 5.84
CA LEU A 182 19.50 -10.95 5.97
C LEU A 182 18.84 -10.51 4.66
N HIS A 183 17.53 -10.39 4.64
CA HIS A 183 16.75 -9.91 3.51
C HIS A 183 16.37 -8.45 3.65
N HIS A 184 16.39 -7.70 2.56
CA HIS A 184 15.87 -6.34 2.54
C HIS A 184 14.34 -6.35 2.60
N VAL A 185 13.78 -5.68 3.59
CA VAL A 185 12.33 -5.67 3.85
C VAL A 185 11.67 -4.31 3.58
N GLY A 186 12.44 -3.26 3.39
CA GLY A 186 11.89 -1.93 3.13
C GLY A 186 12.83 -0.82 3.53
N VAL A 187 12.31 0.39 3.59
CA VAL A 187 13.08 1.57 3.96
C VAL A 187 12.37 2.39 5.02
N ALA A 188 13.11 2.99 5.95
CA ALA A 188 12.60 4.07 6.78
C ALA A 188 12.94 5.42 6.14
N SER A 189 11.97 6.32 6.06
CA SER A 189 12.13 7.63 5.43
C SER A 189 11.23 8.69 6.07
N GLY A 190 11.09 9.85 5.41
CA GLY A 190 10.24 10.93 5.94
C GLY A 190 10.91 11.79 7.01
N PHE A 191 12.24 11.76 7.07
CA PHE A 191 13.02 12.52 8.04
C PHE A 191 12.92 14.02 7.84
N SER A 192 12.82 14.77 8.94
CA SER A 192 12.98 16.23 8.92
C SER A 192 14.39 16.62 8.44
N VAL A 193 14.55 17.84 7.95
CA VAL A 193 15.86 18.36 7.49
C VAL A 193 16.93 18.25 8.59
N ALA A 194 16.58 18.54 9.84
CA ALA A 194 17.49 18.40 10.98
C ALA A 194 17.88 16.92 11.16
N ARG A 195 16.89 16.03 11.20
CA ARG A 195 17.12 14.59 11.41
C ARG A 195 17.99 13.96 10.34
N ARG A 196 17.83 14.34 9.06
CA ARG A 196 18.70 13.87 7.97
C ARG A 196 20.18 14.17 8.20
N ARG A 197 20.49 15.34 8.78
CA ARG A 197 21.87 15.75 9.07
C ARG A 197 22.44 15.03 10.30
N GLU A 198 21.64 14.87 11.34
CA GLU A 198 22.01 14.12 12.55
C GLU A 198 22.35 12.67 12.20
N LEU A 199 21.53 12.03 11.38
CA LEU A 199 21.74 10.64 10.94
C LEU A 199 23.09 10.43 10.25
N VAL A 200 23.66 11.42 9.57
CA VAL A 200 25.01 11.29 8.96
C VAL A 200 26.06 10.97 10.03
N ALA A 201 26.06 11.73 11.13
CA ALA A 201 27.02 11.53 12.22
C ALA A 201 26.76 10.22 12.99
N GLU A 202 25.49 9.84 13.17
CA GLU A 202 25.11 8.59 13.85
C GLU A 202 25.52 7.35 13.05
N LEU A 203 25.48 7.42 11.71
CA LEU A 203 25.81 6.30 10.82
C LEU A 203 27.31 6.19 10.52
N GLU A 204 28.07 7.27 10.69
CA GLU A 204 29.50 7.33 10.34
C GLU A 204 30.33 6.18 10.92
N PRO A 205 30.17 5.79 12.20
CA PRO A 205 30.96 4.68 12.78
C PRO A 205 30.75 3.32 12.10
N TYR A 206 29.64 3.15 11.38
CA TYR A 206 29.25 1.87 10.76
C TYR A 206 29.61 1.78 9.26
N ARG A 207 30.21 2.83 8.71
CA ARG A 207 30.65 2.87 7.30
C ARG A 207 31.98 2.16 7.05
N ASP A 208 32.87 2.19 8.04
CA ASP A 208 34.19 1.57 7.92
C ASP A 208 34.09 0.07 7.68
N ASN A 209 34.76 -0.40 6.61
CA ASN A 209 34.75 -1.80 6.17
C ASN A 209 33.34 -2.39 5.87
N ALA A 210 32.34 -1.55 5.71
CA ALA A 210 30.95 -2.00 5.51
C ALA A 210 30.74 -2.83 4.21
N GLN A 211 31.58 -2.66 3.20
CA GLN A 211 31.52 -3.44 1.97
C GLN A 211 32.06 -4.86 2.11
N LYS A 212 32.94 -5.08 3.08
CA LYS A 212 33.58 -6.38 3.28
C LYS A 212 32.56 -7.36 3.85
N ASP A 213 32.34 -8.45 3.15
CA ASP A 213 31.42 -9.52 3.53
C ASP A 213 29.98 -9.02 3.81
N HIS A 214 29.59 -7.89 3.21
CA HIS A 214 28.26 -7.33 3.39
C HIS A 214 27.18 -8.30 2.87
N PRO A 215 26.10 -8.59 3.64
CA PRO A 215 25.09 -9.58 3.25
C PRO A 215 24.39 -9.24 1.93
N TRP A 216 24.45 -7.97 1.53
CA TRP A 216 23.86 -7.48 0.29
C TRP A 216 24.91 -7.12 -0.79
N ALA A 217 26.15 -7.59 -0.69
CA ALA A 217 27.21 -7.29 -1.66
C ALA A 217 26.88 -7.75 -3.10
N GLY A 218 26.10 -8.82 -3.26
CA GLY A 218 25.64 -9.32 -4.56
C GLY A 218 24.43 -8.59 -5.16
N TRP A 219 24.02 -7.48 -4.61
CA TRP A 219 22.80 -6.76 -5.06
C TRP A 219 22.91 -6.12 -6.44
N ALA A 220 24.09 -5.77 -6.90
CA ALA A 220 24.28 -5.31 -8.28
C ALA A 220 23.80 -6.38 -9.29
N ASP A 221 24.09 -7.64 -9.02
CA ASP A 221 23.65 -8.78 -9.82
C ASP A 221 22.17 -9.11 -9.57
N ALA A 222 21.69 -8.96 -8.34
CA ALA A 222 20.30 -9.14 -7.96
C ALA A 222 19.39 -8.00 -8.48
N GLN A 223 19.95 -6.82 -8.75
CA GLN A 223 19.25 -5.68 -9.36
C GLN A 223 18.85 -6.00 -10.80
N ALA A 224 19.72 -6.70 -11.54
CA ALA A 224 19.39 -7.24 -12.86
C ALA A 224 18.27 -8.30 -12.81
N ALA A 225 18.09 -9.00 -11.68
CA ALA A 225 17.05 -10.00 -11.44
C ALA A 225 15.76 -9.43 -10.81
N GLY A 226 15.64 -8.10 -10.61
CA GLY A 226 14.45 -7.48 -10.04
C GLY A 226 14.28 -7.63 -8.52
N ARG A 227 15.30 -8.11 -7.81
CA ARG A 227 15.27 -8.36 -6.36
C ARG A 227 15.91 -7.26 -5.50
N ALA A 228 16.44 -6.21 -6.11
CA ALA A 228 17.07 -5.10 -5.38
C ALA A 228 16.03 -4.16 -4.76
N PRO A 229 16.41 -3.47 -3.65
CA PRO A 229 15.55 -2.47 -3.06
C PRO A 229 15.22 -1.36 -4.05
N GLY A 230 13.94 -1.25 -4.38
CA GLY A 230 13.44 -0.23 -5.31
C GLY A 230 13.81 -0.46 -6.78
N GLY A 231 14.39 -1.62 -7.12
CA GLY A 231 14.64 -2.01 -8.50
C GLY A 231 13.34 -2.34 -9.24
N GLY A 232 13.15 -1.74 -10.41
CA GLY A 232 12.23 -2.27 -11.42
C GLY A 232 10.77 -1.88 -11.36
N ASN A 233 10.30 -1.07 -10.39
CA ASN A 233 8.94 -0.58 -10.47
C ASN A 233 8.87 0.80 -11.15
N ARG A 234 7.75 1.07 -11.83
CA ARG A 234 7.51 2.29 -12.62
C ARG A 234 7.60 3.60 -11.83
N TRP A 235 7.36 3.53 -10.53
CA TRP A 235 7.39 4.67 -9.62
C TRP A 235 8.82 5.12 -9.29
N ASN A 236 9.80 4.24 -9.52
CA ASN A 236 11.22 4.49 -9.31
C ASN A 236 12.00 4.68 -10.62
N ALA A 237 11.32 4.63 -11.78
CA ALA A 237 11.96 4.87 -13.07
C ALA A 237 12.55 6.29 -13.11
N GLY A 238 13.87 6.38 -13.30
CA GLY A 238 14.61 7.64 -13.33
C GLY A 238 15.05 8.19 -11.96
N LYS A 239 14.80 7.47 -10.86
CA LYS A 239 15.37 7.82 -9.55
C LYS A 239 16.74 7.20 -9.39
N ASP A 240 17.66 7.96 -8.82
CA ASP A 240 18.93 7.41 -8.35
C ASP A 240 18.67 6.48 -7.17
N MET A 241 18.96 5.19 -7.35
CA MET A 241 18.77 4.15 -6.36
C MET A 241 20.09 3.71 -5.71
N THR A 242 21.19 4.45 -5.95
CA THR A 242 22.46 4.21 -5.27
C THR A 242 22.30 4.24 -3.76
N TRP A 243 23.03 3.44 -3.07
CA TRP A 243 23.00 3.33 -1.62
C TRP A 243 24.41 3.11 -1.06
N GLU A 244 24.60 3.49 0.19
CA GLU A 244 25.84 3.29 0.91
C GLU A 244 25.67 2.16 1.93
N PRO A 245 26.53 1.14 1.93
CA PRO A 245 26.48 0.03 2.87
C PRO A 245 26.86 0.51 4.28
N LEU A 246 26.25 -0.14 5.26
CA LEU A 246 26.60 -0.02 6.69
C LEU A 246 26.83 -1.42 7.22
N ARG A 247 27.78 -1.58 8.17
CA ARG A 247 27.87 -2.83 8.91
C ARG A 247 26.51 -3.09 9.58
N PRO A 248 25.93 -4.28 9.43
CA PRO A 248 24.58 -4.60 9.91
C PRO A 248 24.55 -4.83 11.44
N GLU A 249 25.04 -3.86 12.19
CA GLU A 249 25.21 -3.90 13.64
C GLU A 249 24.16 -3.02 14.36
N MET A 250 23.49 -2.12 13.63
CA MET A 250 22.49 -1.23 14.20
C MET A 250 21.10 -1.82 14.07
N VAL A 251 20.30 -1.69 15.11
CA VAL A 251 18.88 -2.02 15.12
C VAL A 251 18.06 -0.77 15.37
N CYS A 252 16.98 -0.64 14.63
CA CYS A 252 15.98 0.40 14.87
C CYS A 252 14.56 -0.20 14.92
N GLU A 253 13.74 0.38 15.78
CA GLU A 253 12.30 0.17 15.76
C GLU A 253 11.68 1.09 14.72
N VAL A 254 10.86 0.50 13.84
CA VAL A 254 10.12 1.24 12.81
C VAL A 254 8.62 0.99 12.95
N SER A 255 7.83 2.02 12.67
CA SER A 255 6.38 1.87 12.52
C SER A 255 6.04 1.61 11.06
N TYR A 256 5.23 0.58 10.81
CA TYR A 256 4.76 0.20 9.48
C TYR A 256 3.23 0.00 9.47
N ASP A 257 2.62 0.08 8.30
CA ASP A 257 1.16 -0.05 8.12
C ASP A 257 0.78 -1.43 7.58
N HIS A 258 1.49 -1.95 6.59
CA HIS A 258 1.12 -3.20 5.93
C HIS A 258 2.34 -3.94 5.39
N LEU A 259 2.27 -5.28 5.48
CA LEU A 259 3.19 -6.19 4.80
C LEU A 259 2.58 -6.65 3.50
N GLN A 260 3.41 -6.71 2.47
CA GLN A 260 3.07 -7.32 1.20
C GLN A 260 4.13 -8.37 0.90
N GLN A 261 3.72 -9.63 0.93
CA GLN A 261 4.66 -10.74 0.95
C GLN A 261 5.66 -10.55 2.10
N ASP A 262 6.96 -10.56 1.82
CA ASP A 262 8.04 -10.45 2.80
C ASP A 262 8.58 -9.01 2.96
N ARG A 263 7.79 -7.96 2.59
CA ARG A 263 8.24 -6.56 2.58
C ARG A 263 7.21 -5.60 3.12
N PHE A 264 7.68 -4.52 3.69
CA PHE A 264 6.83 -3.36 3.97
C PHE A 264 6.33 -2.74 2.66
N ARG A 265 5.02 -2.62 2.52
CA ARG A 265 4.38 -2.06 1.33
C ARG A 265 4.75 -0.60 1.09
N HIS A 266 4.87 0.17 2.17
CA HIS A 266 5.24 1.58 2.14
C HIS A 266 6.53 1.83 2.90
N ALA A 267 7.11 3.02 2.71
CA ALA A 267 8.21 3.47 3.54
C ALA A 267 7.74 3.57 5.00
N THR A 268 8.52 3.00 5.90
CA THR A 268 8.26 3.01 7.33
C THR A 268 8.72 4.30 7.98
N SER A 269 8.28 4.55 9.21
CA SER A 269 8.74 5.66 10.04
C SER A 269 9.69 5.16 11.12
N LEU A 270 10.88 5.75 11.23
CA LEU A 270 11.80 5.49 12.33
C LEU A 270 11.16 5.95 13.65
N VAL A 271 11.02 5.03 14.61
CA VAL A 271 10.52 5.33 15.96
C VAL A 271 11.70 5.66 16.88
N ARG A 272 12.67 4.74 16.98
CA ARG A 272 13.87 4.90 17.81
C ARG A 272 14.97 3.91 17.44
N TRP A 273 16.17 4.18 17.90
CA TRP A 273 17.24 3.19 17.89
C TRP A 273 17.04 2.16 19.00
N ARG A 274 17.50 0.93 18.76
CA ARG A 274 17.41 -0.21 19.66
C ARG A 274 18.82 -0.77 19.96
N PRO A 275 19.66 -0.03 20.71
CA PRO A 275 20.99 -0.53 21.08
C PRO A 275 20.95 -1.72 22.04
N ASP A 276 19.78 -1.99 22.61
CA ASP A 276 19.47 -3.12 23.48
C ASP A 276 19.15 -4.42 22.73
N ARG A 277 18.99 -4.35 21.37
CA ARG A 277 18.62 -5.51 20.55
C ARG A 277 19.80 -6.07 19.78
N ASP A 278 19.97 -7.40 19.84
CA ASP A 278 20.89 -8.10 18.98
C ASP A 278 20.36 -8.09 17.54
N PRO A 279 21.14 -7.63 16.53
CA PRO A 279 20.75 -7.68 15.12
C PRO A 279 20.24 -9.07 14.66
N ALA A 280 20.87 -10.15 15.10
CA ALA A 280 20.46 -11.52 14.75
C ALA A 280 19.06 -11.90 15.28
N SER A 281 18.54 -11.16 16.28
CA SER A 281 17.19 -11.35 16.82
C SER A 281 16.10 -10.70 15.96
N CYS A 282 16.47 -9.86 14.99
CA CYS A 282 15.54 -9.17 14.12
C CYS A 282 15.11 -10.10 12.98
N THR A 283 14.13 -10.94 13.25
CA THR A 283 13.64 -11.97 12.32
C THR A 283 12.23 -11.68 11.84
N TYR A 284 11.80 -12.33 10.76
CA TYR A 284 10.41 -12.29 10.28
C TYR A 284 9.39 -12.80 11.30
N GLY A 285 9.79 -13.65 12.25
CA GLY A 285 8.89 -14.19 13.27
C GLY A 285 8.28 -13.16 14.23
N GLN A 286 8.79 -11.91 14.24
CA GLN A 286 8.21 -10.82 15.01
C GLN A 286 7.04 -10.12 14.29
N LEU A 287 6.86 -10.39 13.00
CA LEU A 287 5.85 -9.70 12.20
C LEU A 287 4.49 -10.39 12.37
N ASP A 288 3.48 -9.60 12.73
CA ASP A 288 2.10 -10.08 12.75
C ASP A 288 1.62 -10.34 11.32
N THR A 289 1.19 -11.55 11.05
CA THR A 289 0.58 -11.92 9.77
C THR A 289 -0.92 -12.06 9.99
N PRO A 290 -1.75 -11.18 9.39
CA PRO A 290 -3.20 -11.31 9.45
C PRO A 290 -3.65 -12.63 8.84
N VAL A 291 -4.74 -13.20 9.38
CA VAL A 291 -5.36 -14.38 8.77
C VAL A 291 -5.94 -13.98 7.41
N PRO A 292 -5.56 -14.63 6.31
CA PRO A 292 -6.08 -14.31 4.99
C PRO A 292 -7.60 -14.38 4.94
N MET A 293 -8.22 -13.44 4.23
CA MET A 293 -9.66 -13.36 4.04
C MET A 293 -9.95 -13.05 2.57
N GLU A 294 -10.94 -13.72 1.99
CA GLU A 294 -11.35 -13.46 0.62
C GLU A 294 -12.11 -12.12 0.50
N LEU A 295 -11.91 -11.41 -0.60
CA LEU A 295 -12.57 -10.13 -0.84
C LEU A 295 -14.10 -10.24 -0.86
N ASN A 296 -14.63 -11.38 -1.30
CA ASN A 296 -16.07 -11.66 -1.30
C ASN A 296 -16.69 -11.67 0.11
N GLU A 297 -15.92 -12.01 1.14
CA GLU A 297 -16.38 -11.96 2.53
C GLU A 297 -16.52 -10.52 3.03
N VAL A 298 -15.72 -9.59 2.48
CA VAL A 298 -15.80 -8.16 2.80
C VAL A 298 -17.01 -7.49 2.15
N PHE A 299 -17.23 -7.76 0.86
CA PHE A 299 -18.28 -7.07 0.08
C PHE A 299 -19.60 -7.84 0.00
N GLY A 300 -19.65 -9.05 0.57
CA GLY A 300 -20.79 -9.95 0.47
C GLY A 300 -20.96 -10.53 -0.93
N THR A 301 -21.36 -11.78 -1.02
CA THR A 301 -21.95 -12.33 -2.26
C THR A 301 -23.35 -11.74 -2.37
N PRO A 302 -23.79 -11.25 -3.54
CA PRO A 302 -25.21 -10.98 -3.75
C PRO A 302 -25.98 -12.25 -3.40
N SER A 303 -26.90 -12.17 -2.45
CA SER A 303 -27.79 -13.30 -2.13
C SER A 303 -28.46 -13.71 -3.45
N ALA A 304 -28.21 -14.93 -3.90
CA ALA A 304 -29.01 -15.53 -4.95
C ALA A 304 -30.41 -15.69 -4.37
N SER A 305 -31.31 -14.77 -4.74
CA SER A 305 -32.75 -14.85 -4.50
C SER A 305 -33.43 -15.47 -5.70
#